data_33b506b73b9854349a2378049ce0d012
#
_entry.id   33b506b73b9854349a2378049ce0d012
#
_cell.length_a   1.000
_cell.length_b   1.000
_cell.length_c   1.000
_cell.angle_alpha   90.00
_cell.angle_beta   90.00
_cell.angle_gamma   90.00
#
_symmetry.space_group_name_H-M   'P 1'
#
loop_
_entity.id
_entity.type
_entity.pdbx_description
1 polymer ?
#
loop_
_entity_poly.entity_id
_entity_poly.type
_entity_poly.pdbx_seq_one_letter_code
_entity_poly.pdbx_strand_id
1 'polypeptide(L)'
;MNLYQEIKKDLLIARKNKNELVKSVLSVVLAEADKSLISRLPENEQQDLMLSVVLKAEKQYTKAIEQFKDNQVLVSEYENERQVLFPYLPKPLTEFEIKGILEIEKFANLVLAMKHFSQYYKGRYQPQIIKALFELN
;
A
#
# COMPACT_ATOMS: atom_id res chain seq x y z
N MET A 1 14.74 -2.13 -10.47
CA MET A 1 14.76 -1.28 -9.24
C MET A 1 13.55 -1.66 -8.39
N ASN A 2 13.80 -2.05 -7.14
CA ASN A 2 12.69 -2.37 -6.25
C ASN A 2 12.09 -1.10 -5.62
N LEU A 3 10.98 -1.25 -4.90
CA LEU A 3 10.25 -0.14 -4.30
C LEU A 3 11.12 0.65 -3.30
N TYR A 4 11.95 -0.04 -2.53
CA TYR A 4 12.86 0.59 -1.59
C TYR A 4 13.84 1.53 -2.31
N GLN A 5 14.47 1.05 -3.38
CA GLN A 5 15.40 1.84 -4.19
C GLN A 5 14.71 3.01 -4.86
N GLU A 6 13.51 2.79 -5.37
CA GLU A 6 12.68 3.83 -6.02
C GLU A 6 12.37 4.96 -5.05
N ILE A 7 11.90 4.63 -3.85
CA ILE A 7 11.57 5.65 -2.84
C ILE A 7 12.82 6.40 -2.38
N LYS A 8 13.96 5.72 -2.23
CA LYS A 8 15.23 6.39 -1.91
C LYS A 8 15.63 7.40 -2.97
N LYS A 9 15.49 7.01 -4.23
CA LYS A 9 15.77 7.89 -5.37
C LYS A 9 14.86 9.11 -5.37
N ASP A 10 13.55 8.87 -5.18
CA ASP A 10 12.55 9.94 -5.19
C ASP A 10 12.74 10.89 -4.02
N LEU A 11 13.20 10.40 -2.86
CA LEU A 11 13.53 11.25 -1.73
C LEU A 11 14.70 12.18 -2.06
N LEU A 12 15.74 11.68 -2.73
CA LEU A 12 16.86 12.51 -3.16
C LEU A 12 16.39 13.61 -4.12
N ILE A 13 15.52 13.27 -5.05
CA ILE A 13 14.94 14.22 -5.99
C ILE A 13 14.11 15.28 -5.26
N ALA A 14 13.30 14.87 -4.29
CA ALA A 14 12.49 15.79 -3.49
C ALA A 14 13.35 16.76 -2.69
N ARG A 15 14.46 16.28 -2.10
CA ARG A 15 15.42 17.14 -1.39
C ARG A 15 16.04 18.16 -2.32
N LYS A 16 16.46 17.73 -3.50
CA LYS A 16 17.07 18.58 -4.51
C LYS A 16 16.10 19.67 -4.99
N ASN A 17 14.85 19.32 -5.18
CA ASN A 17 13.80 20.23 -5.67
C ASN A 17 13.12 21.01 -4.53
N LYS A 18 13.55 20.81 -3.29
CA LYS A 18 12.98 21.45 -2.10
C LYS A 18 11.48 21.19 -1.95
N ASN A 19 11.05 19.99 -2.33
CA ASN A 19 9.67 19.57 -2.18
C ASN A 19 9.47 19.01 -0.75
N GLU A 20 9.09 19.90 0.16
CA GLU A 20 9.00 19.57 1.59
C GLU A 20 7.93 18.52 1.91
N LEU A 21 6.81 18.54 1.20
CA LEU A 21 5.74 17.55 1.41
C LEU A 21 6.23 16.14 1.08
N VAL A 22 6.76 15.94 -0.12
CA VAL A 22 7.25 14.63 -0.57
C VAL A 22 8.42 14.19 0.30
N LYS A 23 9.36 15.07 0.58
CA LYS A 23 10.50 14.79 1.46
C LYS A 23 10.05 14.29 2.82
N SER A 24 9.09 14.97 3.44
CA SER A 24 8.57 14.61 4.75
C SER A 24 7.97 13.22 4.77
N VAL A 25 7.08 12.92 3.83
CA VAL A 25 6.38 11.63 3.77
C VAL A 25 7.35 10.49 3.47
N LEU A 26 8.21 10.65 2.47
CA LEU A 26 9.16 9.59 2.09
C LEU A 26 10.21 9.34 3.17
N SER A 27 10.63 10.38 3.89
CA SER A 27 11.56 10.23 5.02
C SER A 27 10.96 9.36 6.13
N VAL A 28 9.68 9.53 6.42
CA VAL A 28 8.99 8.77 7.47
C VAL A 28 8.90 7.28 7.08
N VAL A 29 8.49 6.98 5.84
CA VAL A 29 8.35 5.57 5.42
C VAL A 29 9.71 4.88 5.33
N LEU A 30 10.77 5.59 4.90
CA LEU A 30 12.12 5.02 4.87
C LEU A 30 12.64 4.78 6.29
N ALA A 31 12.41 5.71 7.21
CA ALA A 31 12.80 5.52 8.61
C ALA A 31 12.12 4.31 9.23
N GLU A 32 10.85 4.10 8.91
CA GLU A 32 10.11 2.93 9.39
C GLU A 32 10.69 1.62 8.83
N ALA A 33 11.04 1.61 7.54
CA ALA A 33 11.67 0.45 6.92
C ALA A 33 13.06 0.17 7.52
N ASP A 34 13.82 1.21 7.83
CA ASP A 34 15.16 1.08 8.40
C ASP A 34 15.14 0.45 9.80
N LYS A 35 14.06 0.58 10.54
CA LYS A 35 13.90 -0.10 11.84
C LYS A 35 13.97 -1.61 11.70
N SER A 36 13.62 -2.15 10.55
CA SER A 36 13.70 -3.58 10.24
C SER A 36 14.94 -3.94 9.45
N LEU A 37 15.95 -3.08 9.42
CA LEU A 37 17.25 -3.30 8.77
C LEU A 37 17.10 -3.66 7.29
N ILE A 38 16.23 -2.96 6.58
CA ILE A 38 15.90 -3.24 5.18
C ILE A 38 17.13 -3.27 4.26
N SER A 39 18.13 -2.43 4.53
CA SER A 39 19.36 -2.38 3.72
C SER A 39 20.16 -3.69 3.72
N ARG A 40 19.93 -4.56 4.72
CA ARG A 40 20.61 -5.85 4.86
C ARG A 40 19.86 -7.00 4.23
N LEU A 41 18.67 -6.76 3.71
CA LEU A 41 17.81 -7.80 3.12
C LEU A 41 18.11 -7.99 1.64
N PRO A 42 17.87 -9.20 1.08
CA PRO A 42 17.87 -9.40 -0.36
C PRO A 42 16.81 -8.54 -1.05
N GLU A 43 17.01 -8.25 -2.34
CA GLU A 43 16.12 -7.35 -3.08
C GLU A 43 14.64 -7.71 -3.04
N ASN A 44 14.32 -9.00 -3.14
CA ASN A 44 12.92 -9.45 -3.08
C ASN A 44 12.29 -9.20 -1.71
N GLU A 45 13.07 -9.38 -0.63
CA GLU A 45 12.59 -9.10 0.72
C GLU A 45 12.51 -7.59 0.98
N GLN A 46 13.40 -6.80 0.40
CA GLN A 46 13.31 -5.34 0.45
C GLN A 46 12.00 -4.86 -0.19
N GLN A 47 11.64 -5.44 -1.34
CA GLN A 47 10.39 -5.12 -2.03
C GLN A 47 9.19 -5.40 -1.12
N ASP A 48 9.13 -6.58 -0.54
CA ASP A 48 8.01 -6.99 0.31
C ASP A 48 7.90 -6.15 1.58
N LEU A 49 9.03 -5.88 2.23
CA LEU A 49 9.06 -5.07 3.44
C LEU A 49 8.62 -3.63 3.15
N MET A 50 9.18 -3.02 2.10
CA MET A 50 8.85 -1.64 1.77
C MET A 50 7.37 -1.50 1.37
N LEU A 51 6.84 -2.46 0.62
CA LEU A 51 5.43 -2.49 0.28
C LEU A 51 4.57 -2.55 1.55
N SER A 52 4.93 -3.38 2.52
CA SER A 52 4.22 -3.47 3.79
C SER A 52 4.23 -2.14 4.55
N VAL A 53 5.35 -1.45 4.55
CA VAL A 53 5.49 -0.15 5.21
C VAL A 53 4.61 0.91 4.54
N VAL A 54 4.61 0.97 3.21
CA VAL A 54 3.79 1.92 2.46
C VAL A 54 2.30 1.65 2.67
N LEU A 55 1.89 0.39 2.61
CA LEU A 55 0.49 0.01 2.83
C LEU A 55 0.02 0.38 4.24
N LYS A 56 0.86 0.15 5.24
CA LYS A 56 0.56 0.52 6.62
C LYS A 56 0.45 2.03 6.78
N ALA A 57 1.35 2.79 6.18
CA ALA A 57 1.32 4.25 6.22
C ALA A 57 0.05 4.81 5.59
N GLU A 58 -0.33 4.30 4.41
CA GLU A 58 -1.56 4.70 3.73
C GLU A 58 -2.78 4.42 4.61
N LYS A 59 -2.83 3.26 5.25
CA LYS A 59 -3.90 2.89 6.15
C LYS A 59 -3.99 3.81 7.37
N GLN A 60 -2.85 4.22 7.90
CA GLN A 60 -2.79 5.17 9.02
C GLN A 60 -3.34 6.54 8.62
N TYR A 61 -3.02 7.02 7.41
CA TYR A 61 -3.60 8.27 6.90
C TYR A 61 -5.12 8.17 6.74
N THR A 62 -5.61 7.06 6.20
CA THR A 62 -7.04 6.83 6.04
C THR A 62 -7.76 6.87 7.40
N LYS A 63 -7.18 6.25 8.41
CA LYS A 63 -7.73 6.28 9.78
C LYS A 63 -7.70 7.69 10.38
N ALA A 64 -6.60 8.42 10.18
CA ALA A 64 -6.47 9.77 10.69
C ALA A 64 -7.50 10.71 10.06
N ILE A 65 -7.73 10.59 8.76
CA ILE A 65 -8.72 11.37 8.04
C ILE A 65 -10.11 11.12 8.61
N GLU A 66 -10.46 9.88 8.86
CA GLU A 66 -11.75 9.53 9.47
C GLU A 66 -11.85 10.04 10.91
N GLN A 67 -10.79 9.89 11.69
CA GLN A 67 -10.75 10.33 13.08
C GLN A 67 -10.93 11.84 13.23
N PHE A 68 -10.32 12.60 12.32
CA PHE A 68 -10.33 14.08 12.37
C PHE A 68 -11.23 14.70 11.31
N LYS A 69 -12.25 13.97 10.88
CA LYS A 69 -13.13 14.40 9.77
C LYS A 69 -13.80 15.76 9.98
N ASP A 70 -13.96 16.20 11.22
CA ASP A 70 -14.55 17.51 11.55
C ASP A 70 -13.53 18.65 11.52
N ASN A 71 -12.25 18.35 11.34
CA ASN A 71 -11.17 19.33 11.24
C ASN A 71 -10.66 19.40 9.80
N GLN A 72 -11.18 20.35 9.01
CA GLN A 72 -10.88 20.46 7.59
C GLN A 72 -9.40 20.71 7.31
N VAL A 73 -8.71 21.44 8.18
CA VAL A 73 -7.27 21.72 8.00
C VAL A 73 -6.47 20.43 8.11
N LEU A 74 -6.70 19.63 9.15
CA LEU A 74 -6.01 18.36 9.34
C LEU A 74 -6.35 17.35 8.25
N VAL A 75 -7.63 17.27 7.86
CA VAL A 75 -8.05 16.36 6.76
C VAL A 75 -7.31 16.71 5.48
N SER A 76 -7.23 17.99 5.13
CA SER A 76 -6.54 18.44 3.94
C SER A 76 -5.04 18.09 3.98
N GLU A 77 -4.40 18.29 5.12
CA GLU A 77 -2.99 17.95 5.30
C GLU A 77 -2.74 16.44 5.14
N TYR A 78 -3.55 15.62 5.81
CA TYR A 78 -3.43 14.17 5.72
C TYR A 78 -3.73 13.65 4.32
N GLU A 79 -4.71 14.24 3.62
CA GLU A 79 -5.00 13.87 2.23
C GLU A 79 -3.82 14.17 1.31
N ASN A 80 -3.19 15.34 1.48
CA ASN A 80 -2.02 15.71 0.68
C ASN A 80 -0.84 14.75 0.94
N GLU A 81 -0.62 14.39 2.19
CA GLU A 81 0.43 13.43 2.55
C GLU A 81 0.12 12.03 2.02
N ARG A 82 -1.13 11.59 2.14
CA ARG A 82 -1.57 10.29 1.62
C ARG A 82 -1.37 10.18 0.11
N GLN A 83 -1.65 11.26 -0.63
CA GLN A 83 -1.46 11.27 -2.09
C GLN A 83 0.00 11.08 -2.51
N VAL A 84 0.95 11.46 -1.68
CA VAL A 84 2.38 11.20 -1.95
C VAL A 84 2.66 9.71 -2.08
N LEU A 85 1.91 8.87 -1.35
CA LEU A 85 2.10 7.43 -1.36
C LEU A 85 1.46 6.72 -2.55
N PHE A 86 0.51 7.34 -3.25
CA PHE A 86 -0.24 6.70 -4.33
C PHE A 86 0.64 6.08 -5.43
N PRO A 87 1.72 6.73 -5.90
CA PRO A 87 2.56 6.13 -6.94
C PRO A 87 3.23 4.82 -6.51
N TYR A 88 3.33 4.58 -5.21
CA TYR A 88 4.01 3.40 -4.65
C TYR A 88 3.05 2.28 -4.26
N LEU A 89 1.74 2.55 -4.29
CA LEU A 89 0.74 1.54 -3.95
C LEU A 89 0.50 0.61 -5.13
N PRO A 90 0.23 -0.69 -4.86
CA PRO A 90 -0.14 -1.61 -5.92
C PRO A 90 -1.43 -1.17 -6.59
N LYS A 91 -1.52 -1.41 -7.90
CA LYS A 91 -2.74 -1.11 -8.64
C LYS A 91 -3.87 -2.02 -8.19
N PRO A 92 -5.05 -1.47 -7.81
CA PRO A 92 -6.16 -2.32 -7.35
C PRO A 92 -6.66 -3.26 -8.44
N LEU A 93 -7.06 -4.46 -8.06
CA LEU A 93 -7.74 -5.38 -8.96
C LEU A 93 -9.18 -4.89 -9.21
N THR A 94 -9.63 -4.99 -10.45
CA THR A 94 -11.03 -4.73 -10.78
C THR A 94 -11.91 -5.89 -10.35
N GLU A 95 -13.22 -5.67 -10.23
CA GLU A 95 -14.15 -6.75 -9.94
C GLU A 95 -14.12 -7.83 -11.00
N PHE A 96 -13.96 -7.45 -12.27
CA PHE A 96 -13.81 -8.39 -13.37
C PHE A 96 -12.59 -9.29 -13.19
N GLU A 97 -11.45 -8.72 -12.82
CA GLU A 97 -10.23 -9.48 -12.56
C GLU A 97 -10.39 -10.43 -11.38
N ILE A 98 -11.03 -9.98 -10.29
CA ILE A 98 -11.29 -10.81 -9.11
C ILE A 98 -12.22 -11.97 -9.47
N LYS A 99 -13.29 -11.70 -10.21
CA LYS A 99 -14.21 -12.75 -10.69
C LYS A 99 -13.47 -13.80 -11.52
N GLY A 100 -12.61 -13.35 -12.43
CA GLY A 100 -11.82 -14.25 -13.25
C GLY A 100 -10.93 -15.17 -12.43
N ILE A 101 -10.29 -14.63 -11.40
CA ILE A 101 -9.43 -15.43 -10.50
C ILE A 101 -10.26 -16.45 -9.74
N LEU A 102 -11.42 -16.04 -9.20
CA LEU A 102 -12.30 -16.97 -8.46
C LEU A 102 -12.83 -18.10 -9.34
N GLU A 103 -13.14 -17.80 -10.61
CA GLU A 103 -13.64 -18.80 -11.56
C GLU A 103 -12.55 -19.80 -11.97
N ILE A 104 -11.34 -19.30 -12.22
CA ILE A 104 -10.21 -20.13 -12.67
C ILE A 104 -9.72 -21.03 -11.54
N GLU A 105 -9.51 -20.47 -10.35
CA GLU A 105 -8.91 -21.21 -9.23
C GLU A 105 -9.90 -22.12 -8.49
N LYS A 106 -11.18 -21.82 -8.55
CA LYS A 106 -12.25 -22.65 -7.94
C LYS A 106 -11.97 -23.05 -6.49
N PHE A 107 -11.80 -22.04 -5.63
CA PHE A 107 -11.48 -22.28 -4.23
C PHE A 107 -12.61 -23.04 -3.52
N ALA A 108 -12.24 -24.00 -2.67
CA ALA A 108 -13.20 -24.82 -1.93
C ALA A 108 -14.01 -24.00 -0.90
N ASN A 109 -13.41 -22.95 -0.34
CA ASN A 109 -14.08 -22.08 0.61
C ASN A 109 -13.47 -20.69 0.59
N LEU A 110 -14.14 -19.74 1.27
CA LEU A 110 -13.71 -18.34 1.31
C LEU A 110 -12.33 -18.17 1.97
N VAL A 111 -12.02 -18.98 2.99
CA VAL A 111 -10.71 -18.86 3.68
C VAL A 111 -9.56 -19.12 2.71
N LEU A 112 -9.67 -20.16 1.87
CA LEU A 112 -8.65 -20.45 0.87
C LEU A 112 -8.55 -19.37 -0.18
N ALA A 113 -9.68 -18.81 -0.61
CA ALA A 113 -9.69 -17.68 -1.54
C ALA A 113 -8.98 -16.46 -0.95
N MET A 114 -9.32 -16.09 0.29
CA MET A 114 -8.69 -14.96 0.96
C MET A 114 -7.19 -15.15 1.14
N LYS A 115 -6.77 -16.37 1.46
CA LYS A 115 -5.35 -16.70 1.60
C LYS A 115 -4.60 -16.53 0.28
N HIS A 116 -5.20 -16.95 -0.84
CA HIS A 116 -4.63 -16.78 -2.17
C HIS A 116 -4.43 -15.29 -2.51
N PHE A 117 -5.47 -14.47 -2.31
CA PHE A 117 -5.37 -13.04 -2.59
C PHE A 117 -4.35 -12.34 -1.69
N SER A 118 -4.27 -12.72 -0.42
CA SER A 118 -3.30 -12.14 0.50
C SER A 118 -1.86 -12.52 0.12
N GLN A 119 -1.65 -13.69 -0.48
CA GLN A 119 -0.34 -14.17 -0.90
C GLN A 119 0.12 -13.54 -2.22
N TYR A 120 -0.76 -13.47 -3.24
CA TYR A 120 -0.39 -13.08 -4.60
C TYR A 120 -0.80 -11.67 -5.00
N TYR A 121 -1.76 -11.07 -4.31
CA TYR A 121 -2.33 -9.77 -4.67
C TYR A 121 -2.36 -8.79 -3.51
N LYS A 122 -1.40 -8.91 -2.59
CA LYS A 122 -1.34 -8.10 -1.38
C LYS A 122 -1.49 -6.61 -1.69
N GLY A 123 -2.44 -5.96 -1.01
CA GLY A 123 -2.70 -4.54 -1.16
C GLY A 123 -3.48 -4.14 -2.41
N ARG A 124 -3.89 -5.11 -3.26
CA ARG A 124 -4.59 -4.84 -4.52
C ARG A 124 -6.07 -5.16 -4.48
N TYR A 125 -6.62 -5.46 -3.30
CA TYR A 125 -8.01 -5.87 -3.16
C TYR A 125 -8.58 -5.39 -1.82
N GLN A 126 -9.92 -5.33 -1.76
CA GLN A 126 -10.65 -5.14 -0.51
C GLN A 126 -11.30 -6.46 -0.12
N PRO A 127 -11.10 -6.94 1.12
CA PRO A 127 -11.66 -8.24 1.54
C PRO A 127 -13.16 -8.36 1.35
N GLN A 128 -13.90 -7.27 1.55
CA GLN A 128 -15.36 -7.26 1.41
C GLN A 128 -15.81 -7.57 -0.02
N ILE A 129 -15.04 -7.09 -1.01
CA ILE A 129 -15.37 -7.32 -2.43
C ILE A 129 -15.15 -8.79 -2.78
N ILE A 130 -14.06 -9.39 -2.30
CA ILE A 130 -13.79 -10.82 -2.53
C ILE A 130 -14.88 -11.67 -1.90
N LYS A 131 -15.26 -11.38 -0.66
CA LYS A 131 -16.34 -12.11 0.02
C LYS A 131 -17.65 -12.02 -0.76
N ALA A 132 -18.04 -10.82 -1.18
CA ALA A 132 -19.28 -10.61 -1.93
C ALA A 132 -19.27 -11.38 -3.25
N LEU A 133 -18.18 -11.31 -4.01
CA LEU A 133 -18.07 -12.00 -5.30
C LEU A 133 -17.99 -13.53 -5.13
N PHE A 134 -17.32 -14.00 -4.09
CA PHE A 134 -17.24 -15.43 -3.77
C PHE A 134 -18.63 -16.02 -3.46
N GLU A 135 -19.43 -15.29 -2.67
CA GLU A 135 -20.77 -15.74 -2.27
C GLU A 135 -21.76 -15.74 -3.45
N LEU A 136 -21.49 -14.99 -4.51
CA LEU A 136 -22.32 -14.94 -5.72
C LEU A 136 -22.08 -16.12 -6.67
N ASN A 137 -20.98 -16.84 -6.47
CA ASN A 137 -20.63 -17.98 -7.35
C ASN A 137 -21.22 -19.30 -6.82
#